data_b8fd295ade978c6d37fbe2f76a7f47b3
#
_entry.id   b8fd295ade978c6d37fbe2f76a7f47b3
#
_cell.length_a   1.000
_cell.length_b   1.000
_cell.length_c   1.000
_cell.angle_alpha   90.00
_cell.angle_beta   90.00
_cell.angle_gamma   90.00
#
_symmetry.space_group_name_H-M   'P 1'
#
loop_
_entity.id
_entity.type
_entity.pdbx_description
1 polymer ?
#
loop_
_entity_poly.entity_id
_entity_poly.type
_entity_poly.pdbx_seq_one_letter_code
_entity_poly.pdbx_strand_id
1 'polypeptide(L)'
;MDGDPLEELIPDGGDNAYEGVEDHEPGHPNPLMELIDAPMDPFPLEKEAPAATPSESFLEFYQLRENPFTDSVNPAYFYQTDNHHDSFQRMLMAVEHDVSLAMTTGLSGTGKTLITQLLLQHLDRDRYCPLVVLVSPAMSRTGLLREIIAELNIALPAGVTHTHGLLKILRNAVIDLYEEGRKLVLIFDECHFLTAENLHIIRTISNIEIPERKLTTSLLFAESRFAQRLRHSSYDSLRNRMYMKAELVPMSESDCAQYVKFRCMVAGRTSGLFEDNALGAVHRYSGGVCRNVNKLCMLALMEGFMRRSVVIDVPLIERCAALL
;
A
#
# COMPACT_ATOMS: atom_id res chain seq x y z
N MET A 1 49.04 -0.38 55.05
CA MET A 1 48.85 1.04 55.30
C MET A 1 48.72 1.60 53.88
N ASP A 2 47.62 1.82 53.34
CA ASP A 2 46.60 2.74 53.55
C ASP A 2 45.36 2.29 52.74
N GLY A 3 44.22 2.46 53.36
CA GLY A 3 42.95 2.01 52.83
C GLY A 3 42.36 2.90 51.73
N ASP A 4 41.58 2.28 50.89
CA ASP A 4 40.74 2.89 49.90
C ASP A 4 39.44 3.43 50.56
N PRO A 5 39.10 4.72 50.41
CA PRO A 5 37.91 5.31 50.99
C PRO A 5 36.75 5.47 49.96
N LEU A 6 36.16 4.36 49.49
CA LEU A 6 34.93 4.39 48.70
C LEU A 6 33.98 3.20 49.00
N GLU A 7 33.86 2.87 50.28
CA GLU A 7 32.71 2.08 50.77
C GLU A 7 31.95 2.96 51.75
N GLU A 8 30.94 3.67 51.24
CA GLU A 8 29.79 4.16 52.00
C GLU A 8 28.96 5.05 51.06
N LEU A 9 27.87 4.47 50.53
CA LEU A 9 26.60 5.14 50.26
C LEU A 9 25.70 4.27 49.36
N ILE A 10 25.16 3.21 49.94
CA ILE A 10 23.93 2.60 49.46
C ILE A 10 22.85 2.89 50.51
N PRO A 11 21.84 3.70 50.24
CA PRO A 11 20.64 3.70 51.06
C PRO A 11 19.71 2.57 50.58
N ASP A 12 19.38 1.81 51.60
CA ASP A 12 18.39 0.71 51.60
C ASP A 12 16.97 1.23 51.30
N GLY A 13 16.18 0.42 50.57
CA GLY A 13 14.75 0.30 50.77
C GLY A 13 13.87 1.47 50.31
N GLY A 14 13.19 1.26 49.18
CA GLY A 14 12.03 2.05 48.81
C GLY A 14 11.26 1.36 47.70
N ASP A 15 10.21 0.58 48.09
CA ASP A 15 9.14 0.10 47.22
C ASP A 15 8.62 1.27 46.35
N ASN A 16 8.83 1.20 45.06
CA ASN A 16 8.05 1.96 44.11
C ASN A 16 7.30 1.01 43.23
N ALA A 17 6.04 0.88 43.58
CA ALA A 17 4.98 0.33 42.75
C ALA A 17 5.03 0.99 41.35
N TYR A 18 5.31 0.20 40.35
CA TYR A 18 4.96 0.53 38.97
C TYR A 18 3.45 0.35 38.85
N GLU A 19 2.70 1.38 39.21
CA GLU A 19 1.31 1.54 38.83
C GLU A 19 1.27 2.08 37.38
N GLY A 20 0.53 1.35 36.53
CA GLY A 20 -0.19 1.88 35.38
C GLY A 20 0.63 2.11 34.13
N VAL A 21 1.08 1.01 33.48
CA VAL A 21 1.06 0.98 32.04
C VAL A 21 -0.35 0.53 31.65
N GLU A 22 -1.24 1.48 31.37
CA GLU A 22 -2.49 1.20 30.68
C GLU A 22 -2.11 0.55 29.33
N ASP A 23 -2.46 -0.72 29.21
CA ASP A 23 -2.48 -1.41 27.92
C ASP A 23 -3.41 -0.62 26.99
N HIS A 24 -2.83 0.20 26.13
CA HIS A 24 -3.55 0.72 24.99
C HIS A 24 -3.88 -0.49 24.10
N GLU A 25 -5.14 -0.89 24.15
CA GLU A 25 -5.70 -1.85 23.21
C GLU A 25 -5.30 -1.44 21.77
N PRO A 26 -4.80 -2.38 20.96
CA PRO A 26 -4.53 -2.13 19.56
C PRO A 26 -5.84 -1.67 18.93
N GLY A 27 -5.77 -0.55 18.19
CA GLY A 27 -6.91 0.14 17.60
C GLY A 27 -7.90 -0.85 16.98
N HIS A 28 -9.20 -0.60 17.19
CA HIS A 28 -10.29 -1.45 16.75
C HIS A 28 -10.08 -1.90 15.30
N PRO A 29 -10.12 -3.21 15.01
CA PRO A 29 -10.02 -3.68 13.63
C PRO A 29 -11.14 -3.02 12.82
N ASN A 30 -10.80 -2.59 11.61
CA ASN A 30 -11.78 -2.04 10.67
C ASN A 30 -12.93 -3.06 10.54
N PRO A 31 -14.20 -2.67 10.85
CA PRO A 31 -15.34 -3.60 10.78
C PRO A 31 -15.50 -4.31 9.43
N LEU A 32 -14.88 -3.77 8.36
CA LEU A 32 -14.79 -4.43 7.05
C LEU A 32 -13.77 -5.60 7.04
N MET A 33 -12.84 -5.67 7.98
CA MET A 33 -11.89 -6.81 8.06
C MET A 33 -12.55 -8.07 8.64
N GLU A 34 -13.50 -7.94 9.56
CA GLU A 34 -14.25 -9.09 10.10
C GLU A 34 -15.18 -9.74 9.06
N LEU A 35 -15.57 -9.00 8.00
CA LEU A 35 -16.38 -9.53 6.89
C LEU A 35 -15.56 -10.37 5.88
N ILE A 36 -14.23 -10.30 5.93
CA ILE A 36 -13.35 -10.95 4.94
C ILE A 36 -13.05 -12.40 5.30
N ASP A 37 -13.05 -12.73 6.60
CA ASP A 37 -12.75 -14.08 7.10
C ASP A 37 -13.97 -15.02 7.11
N ALA A 38 -15.17 -14.54 6.81
CA ALA A 38 -16.35 -15.36 6.69
C ALA A 38 -16.39 -16.05 5.30
N PRO A 39 -16.57 -17.39 5.23
CA PRO A 39 -16.80 -18.05 3.97
C PRO A 39 -18.05 -17.45 3.31
N MET A 40 -17.89 -16.83 2.14
CA MET A 40 -19.03 -16.31 1.41
C MET A 40 -19.82 -17.46 0.82
N ASP A 41 -21.05 -17.68 1.32
CA ASP A 41 -21.99 -18.63 0.73
C ASP A 41 -22.25 -18.29 -0.76
N PRO A 42 -22.54 -19.28 -1.60
CA PRO A 42 -22.80 -19.04 -3.01
C PRO A 42 -24.02 -18.10 -3.17
N PHE A 43 -23.81 -16.91 -3.72
CA PHE A 43 -24.90 -16.00 -4.04
C PHE A 43 -25.79 -16.60 -5.13
N PRO A 44 -27.12 -16.68 -4.94
CA PRO A 44 -28.02 -17.16 -5.98
C PRO A 44 -27.98 -16.21 -7.19
N LEU A 45 -27.98 -16.81 -8.40
CA LEU A 45 -28.08 -16.06 -9.66
C LEU A 45 -29.55 -15.72 -9.94
N GLU A 46 -29.85 -14.44 -10.14
CA GLU A 46 -31.15 -13.99 -10.66
C GLU A 46 -31.14 -14.10 -12.17
N LYS A 47 -32.04 -14.93 -12.72
CA LYS A 47 -32.10 -15.22 -14.17
C LYS A 47 -33.14 -14.40 -14.94
N GLU A 48 -34.04 -13.68 -14.27
CA GLU A 48 -35.09 -12.90 -14.94
C GLU A 48 -34.69 -11.43 -15.05
N ALA A 49 -34.77 -10.91 -16.28
CA ALA A 49 -34.53 -9.49 -16.53
C ALA A 49 -35.71 -8.67 -16.03
N PRO A 50 -35.50 -7.60 -15.24
CA PRO A 50 -36.56 -6.64 -14.92
C PRO A 50 -37.11 -6.01 -16.21
N ALA A 51 -38.39 -5.64 -16.20
CA ALA A 51 -39.02 -4.97 -17.34
C ALA A 51 -38.34 -3.63 -17.63
N ALA A 52 -37.85 -3.44 -18.85
CA ALA A 52 -37.09 -2.27 -19.24
C ALA A 52 -37.91 -0.98 -19.19
N THR A 53 -37.43 0.02 -18.45
CA THR A 53 -37.89 1.41 -18.54
C THR A 53 -36.98 2.20 -19.51
N PRO A 54 -37.52 3.13 -20.34
CA PRO A 54 -36.72 3.84 -21.35
C PRO A 54 -35.57 4.69 -20.83
N SER A 55 -35.44 4.91 -19.50
CA SER A 55 -34.40 5.73 -18.83
C SER A 55 -33.61 4.98 -17.77
N GLU A 56 -33.65 3.64 -17.77
CA GLU A 56 -32.96 2.84 -16.77
C GLU A 56 -31.45 2.99 -16.92
N SER A 57 -30.79 3.35 -15.81
CA SER A 57 -29.35 3.47 -15.74
C SER A 57 -28.69 2.09 -15.64
N PHE A 58 -27.41 1.99 -16.04
CA PHE A 58 -26.57 0.81 -15.86
C PHE A 58 -26.58 0.29 -14.42
N LEU A 59 -26.53 1.19 -13.44
CA LEU A 59 -26.51 0.83 -12.02
C LEU A 59 -27.85 0.24 -11.56
N GLU A 60 -28.97 0.85 -11.97
CA GLU A 60 -30.31 0.35 -11.67
C GLU A 60 -30.55 -1.04 -12.27
N PHE A 61 -30.15 -1.25 -13.53
CA PHE A 61 -30.27 -2.53 -14.19
C PHE A 61 -29.60 -3.68 -13.44
N TYR A 62 -28.38 -3.44 -12.92
CA TYR A 62 -27.66 -4.44 -12.13
C TYR A 62 -27.90 -4.33 -10.62
N GLN A 63 -28.82 -3.50 -10.15
CA GLN A 63 -29.12 -3.27 -8.73
C GLN A 63 -27.86 -2.91 -7.93
N LEU A 64 -27.02 -2.04 -8.49
CA LEU A 64 -25.78 -1.56 -7.90
C LEU A 64 -25.97 -0.12 -7.37
N ARG A 65 -25.39 0.20 -6.22
CA ARG A 65 -25.35 1.57 -5.69
C ARG A 65 -24.31 2.41 -6.40
N GLU A 66 -23.22 1.79 -6.78
CA GLU A 66 -22.10 2.42 -7.50
C GLU A 66 -21.41 1.38 -8.38
N ASN A 67 -20.49 1.85 -9.23
CA ASN A 67 -19.75 0.95 -10.10
C ASN A 67 -18.66 0.19 -9.32
N PRO A 68 -18.72 -1.15 -9.23
CA PRO A 68 -17.77 -1.95 -8.48
C PRO A 68 -16.36 -1.99 -9.09
N PHE A 69 -16.21 -1.69 -10.38
CA PHE A 69 -14.95 -1.89 -11.13
C PHE A 69 -14.33 -0.60 -11.66
N THR A 70 -14.45 0.49 -10.88
CA THR A 70 -13.75 1.74 -11.20
C THR A 70 -12.25 1.57 -11.08
N ASP A 71 -11.47 2.36 -11.85
CA ASP A 71 -9.99 2.38 -11.79
C ASP A 71 -9.47 3.26 -10.63
N SER A 72 -10.36 3.75 -9.77
CA SER A 72 -9.97 4.53 -8.58
C SER A 72 -9.42 3.62 -7.49
N VAL A 73 -8.38 4.10 -6.80
CA VAL A 73 -7.84 3.44 -5.60
C VAL A 73 -8.75 3.80 -4.42
N ASN A 74 -9.72 2.92 -4.13
CA ASN A 74 -10.64 3.09 -3.02
C ASN A 74 -10.42 1.98 -1.97
N PRO A 75 -9.93 2.32 -0.76
CA PRO A 75 -9.70 1.35 0.30
C PRO A 75 -10.94 0.54 0.71
N ALA A 76 -12.15 1.06 0.53
CA ALA A 76 -13.39 0.33 0.82
C ALA A 76 -13.57 -0.92 -0.09
N TYR A 77 -12.94 -0.92 -1.27
CA TYR A 77 -12.90 -2.04 -2.20
C TYR A 77 -11.67 -2.92 -2.07
N PHE A 78 -10.94 -2.80 -0.97
CA PHE A 78 -9.76 -3.63 -0.73
C PHE A 78 -10.17 -5.05 -0.34
N TYR A 79 -9.97 -5.98 -1.26
CA TYR A 79 -10.02 -7.41 -0.97
C TYR A 79 -8.61 -7.88 -0.59
N GLN A 80 -8.47 -8.31 0.66
CA GLN A 80 -7.18 -8.70 1.23
C GLN A 80 -6.90 -10.17 0.92
N THR A 81 -6.02 -10.45 -0.04
CA THR A 81 -5.44 -11.79 -0.18
C THR A 81 -4.29 -11.96 0.82
N ASP A 82 -3.89 -13.21 1.11
CA ASP A 82 -2.74 -13.51 1.99
C ASP A 82 -1.47 -12.77 1.52
N ASN A 83 -1.27 -12.66 0.22
CA ASN A 83 -0.12 -11.98 -0.36
C ASN A 83 -0.15 -10.45 -0.13
N HIS A 84 -1.32 -9.84 -0.22
CA HIS A 84 -1.49 -8.41 0.11
C HIS A 84 -1.30 -8.17 1.61
N HIS A 85 -1.85 -9.07 2.46
CA HIS A 85 -1.67 -9.01 3.91
C HIS A 85 -0.20 -9.10 4.29
N ASP A 86 0.51 -10.12 3.81
CA ASP A 86 1.95 -10.30 4.07
C ASP A 86 2.77 -9.08 3.63
N SER A 87 2.49 -8.53 2.46
CA SER A 87 3.17 -7.34 1.97
C SER A 87 2.90 -6.11 2.86
N PHE A 88 1.64 -5.88 3.25
CA PHE A 88 1.27 -4.79 4.15
C PHE A 88 1.95 -4.94 5.51
N GLN A 89 1.88 -6.12 6.12
CA GLN A 89 2.48 -6.40 7.43
C GLN A 89 4.00 -6.20 7.41
N ARG A 90 4.69 -6.66 6.36
CA ARG A 90 6.16 -6.43 6.22
C ARG A 90 6.50 -4.95 6.15
N MET A 91 5.71 -4.15 5.44
CA MET A 91 5.95 -2.71 5.36
C MET A 91 5.67 -2.01 6.68
N LEU A 92 4.60 -2.41 7.39
CA LEU A 92 4.29 -1.90 8.73
C LEU A 92 5.39 -2.26 9.73
N MET A 93 5.79 -3.53 9.81
CA MET A 93 6.89 -3.98 10.66
C MET A 93 8.21 -3.23 10.36
N ALA A 94 8.48 -2.91 9.09
CA ALA A 94 9.65 -2.12 8.74
C ALA A 94 9.62 -0.72 9.38
N VAL A 95 8.45 -0.11 9.50
CA VAL A 95 8.28 1.19 10.17
C VAL A 95 8.43 1.05 11.67
N GLU A 96 7.78 0.06 12.27
CA GLU A 96 7.72 -0.16 13.73
C GLU A 96 9.08 -0.58 14.32
N HIS A 97 9.86 -1.39 13.57
CA HIS A 97 11.15 -1.91 14.02
C HIS A 97 12.37 -1.14 13.49
N ASP A 98 12.19 0.12 13.14
CA ASP A 98 13.26 1.03 12.72
C ASP A 98 14.12 0.52 11.54
N VAL A 99 13.51 -0.28 10.64
CA VAL A 99 14.18 -0.69 9.41
C VAL A 99 14.33 0.51 8.49
N SER A 100 15.56 0.79 8.09
CA SER A 100 15.86 1.99 7.30
C SER A 100 15.29 1.94 5.87
N LEU A 101 15.15 0.72 5.30
CA LEU A 101 14.73 0.54 3.92
C LEU A 101 13.98 -0.79 3.74
N ALA A 102 12.77 -0.73 3.19
CA ALA A 102 11.98 -1.89 2.80
C ALA A 102 11.42 -1.72 1.38
N MET A 103 11.05 -2.81 0.72
CA MET A 103 10.61 -2.78 -0.67
C MET A 103 9.48 -3.78 -0.93
N THR A 104 8.44 -3.30 -1.61
CA THR A 104 7.42 -4.15 -2.23
C THR A 104 7.50 -4.02 -3.75
N THR A 105 7.59 -5.14 -4.43
CA THR A 105 7.56 -5.20 -5.90
C THR A 105 6.34 -5.96 -6.39
N GLY A 106 5.99 -5.79 -7.66
CA GLY A 106 4.88 -6.53 -8.29
C GLY A 106 4.60 -5.98 -9.68
N LEU A 107 3.83 -6.70 -10.47
CA LEU A 107 3.39 -6.23 -11.77
C LEU A 107 2.58 -4.93 -11.66
N SER A 108 2.51 -4.17 -12.75
CA SER A 108 1.60 -3.01 -12.79
C SER A 108 0.16 -3.46 -12.57
N GLY A 109 -0.59 -2.75 -11.71
CA GLY A 109 -2.00 -3.08 -11.42
C GLY A 109 -2.23 -4.19 -10.39
N THR A 110 -1.20 -4.68 -9.65
CA THR A 110 -1.36 -5.68 -8.58
C THR A 110 -1.74 -5.10 -7.22
N GLY A 111 -1.95 -3.78 -7.08
CA GLY A 111 -2.40 -3.18 -5.82
C GLY A 111 -1.31 -2.50 -4.98
N LYS A 112 -0.11 -2.24 -5.51
CA LYS A 112 0.98 -1.54 -4.78
C LYS A 112 0.52 -0.21 -4.18
N THR A 113 -0.08 0.65 -4.98
CA THR A 113 -0.60 1.96 -4.55
C THR A 113 -1.70 1.83 -3.50
N LEU A 114 -2.49 0.76 -3.53
CA LEU A 114 -3.49 0.48 -2.51
C LEU A 114 -2.84 0.18 -1.16
N ILE A 115 -1.76 -0.61 -1.12
CA ILE A 115 -0.99 -0.85 0.12
C ILE A 115 -0.42 0.47 0.66
N THR A 116 0.06 1.36 -0.22
CA THR A 116 0.50 2.71 0.18
C THR A 116 -0.62 3.48 0.88
N GLN A 117 -1.84 3.47 0.35
CA GLN A 117 -3.00 4.14 0.96
C GLN A 117 -3.37 3.52 2.32
N LEU A 118 -3.33 2.20 2.42
CA LEU A 118 -3.59 1.50 3.70
C LEU A 118 -2.54 1.86 4.76
N LEU A 119 -1.27 1.93 4.39
CA LEU A 119 -0.21 2.37 5.31
C LEU A 119 -0.45 3.80 5.80
N LEU A 120 -0.86 4.72 4.91
CA LEU A 120 -1.18 6.10 5.28
C LEU A 120 -2.36 6.20 6.26
N GLN A 121 -3.33 5.30 6.15
CA GLN A 121 -4.48 5.25 7.05
C GLN A 121 -4.14 4.58 8.40
N HIS A 122 -3.22 3.62 8.39
CA HIS A 122 -2.90 2.81 9.56
C HIS A 122 -1.81 3.40 10.45
N LEU A 123 -0.88 4.19 9.87
CA LEU A 123 0.20 4.80 10.63
C LEU A 123 -0.31 5.93 11.51
N ASP A 124 -0.08 5.78 12.82
CA ASP A 124 -0.40 6.78 13.83
C ASP A 124 0.37 8.07 13.57
N ARG A 125 -0.35 9.17 13.38
CA ARG A 125 0.21 10.49 13.06
C ARG A 125 0.91 11.15 14.24
N ASP A 126 0.65 10.72 15.46
CA ASP A 126 1.32 11.22 16.66
C ASP A 126 2.73 10.62 16.81
N ARG A 127 2.95 9.41 16.23
CA ARG A 127 4.24 8.71 16.26
C ARG A 127 5.00 8.77 14.95
N TYR A 128 4.31 8.92 13.83
CA TYR A 128 4.90 8.87 12.49
C TYR A 128 4.51 10.08 11.65
N CYS A 129 5.44 10.54 10.83
CA CYS A 129 5.20 11.52 9.78
C CYS A 129 5.34 10.81 8.40
N PRO A 130 4.29 10.12 7.92
CA PRO A 130 4.34 9.46 6.62
C PRO A 130 4.12 10.46 5.49
N LEU A 131 5.03 10.43 4.52
CA LEU A 131 5.00 11.23 3.30
C LEU A 131 5.04 10.34 2.07
N VAL A 132 4.14 10.59 1.12
CA VAL A 132 4.20 9.98 -0.20
C VAL A 132 4.97 10.89 -1.13
N VAL A 133 6.08 10.39 -1.64
CA VAL A 133 6.92 11.11 -2.58
C VAL A 133 6.56 10.68 -4.00
N LEU A 134 6.03 11.59 -4.79
CA LEU A 134 5.69 11.35 -6.19
C LEU A 134 6.97 11.30 -7.04
N VAL A 135 7.25 10.11 -7.56
CA VAL A 135 8.41 9.90 -8.43
C VAL A 135 8.01 10.12 -9.88
N SER A 136 8.61 11.13 -10.52
CA SER A 136 8.44 11.36 -11.94
C SER A 136 9.64 10.86 -12.78
N PRO A 137 9.43 10.44 -14.03
CA PRO A 137 10.53 10.13 -14.94
C PRO A 137 11.52 11.30 -15.05
N ALA A 138 12.82 10.97 -15.09
CA ALA A 138 13.92 11.95 -15.19
C ALA A 138 14.06 12.96 -14.02
N MET A 139 13.43 12.68 -12.87
CA MET A 139 13.62 13.48 -11.65
C MET A 139 15.10 13.55 -11.27
N SER A 140 15.62 14.76 -11.06
CA SER A 140 17.01 14.97 -10.63
C SER A 140 17.19 14.73 -9.13
N ARG A 141 18.45 14.59 -8.66
CA ARG A 141 18.75 14.49 -7.21
C ARG A 141 18.21 15.65 -6.40
N THR A 142 18.37 16.85 -6.90
CA THR A 142 17.84 18.06 -6.24
C THR A 142 16.33 18.15 -6.34
N GLY A 143 15.74 17.65 -7.43
CA GLY A 143 14.29 17.52 -7.60
C GLY A 143 13.68 16.62 -6.52
N LEU A 144 14.24 15.43 -6.32
CA LEU A 144 13.78 14.49 -5.27
C LEU A 144 13.84 15.10 -3.87
N LEU A 145 14.95 15.77 -3.53
CA LEU A 145 15.10 16.42 -2.23
C LEU A 145 14.11 17.57 -2.03
N ARG A 146 13.89 18.37 -3.09
CA ARG A 146 12.92 19.46 -3.04
C ARG A 146 11.50 18.97 -2.86
N GLU A 147 11.15 17.86 -3.52
CA GLU A 147 9.85 17.22 -3.34
C GLU A 147 9.63 16.79 -1.89
N ILE A 148 10.60 16.06 -1.30
CA ILE A 148 10.51 15.64 0.11
C ILE A 148 10.40 16.84 1.05
N ILE A 149 11.18 17.91 0.82
CA ILE A 149 11.15 19.12 1.65
C ILE A 149 9.82 19.88 1.49
N ALA A 150 9.28 19.93 0.26
CA ALA A 150 7.98 20.54 0.00
C ALA A 150 6.84 19.79 0.69
N GLU A 151 6.84 18.46 0.65
CA GLU A 151 5.86 17.60 1.34
C GLU A 151 5.95 17.77 2.88
N LEU A 152 7.12 18.12 3.42
CA LEU A 152 7.28 18.50 4.83
C LEU A 152 6.78 19.92 5.14
N ASN A 153 6.28 20.66 4.14
CA ASN A 153 5.87 22.05 4.23
C ASN A 153 6.98 23.00 4.74
N ILE A 154 8.24 22.70 4.38
CA ILE A 154 9.39 23.51 4.79
C ILE A 154 9.73 24.51 3.70
N ALA A 155 9.73 25.80 4.07
CA ALA A 155 10.13 26.85 3.16
C ALA A 155 11.64 26.78 2.88
N LEU A 156 12.00 26.71 1.58
CA LEU A 156 13.39 26.71 1.17
C LEU A 156 13.98 28.14 1.24
N PRO A 157 15.09 28.36 1.95
CA PRO A 157 15.79 29.64 1.94
C PRO A 157 16.25 30.03 0.53
N ALA A 158 16.22 31.32 0.22
CA ALA A 158 16.70 31.82 -1.06
C ALA A 158 18.17 31.42 -1.30
N GLY A 159 18.46 30.93 -2.52
CA GLY A 159 19.83 30.54 -2.91
C GLY A 159 20.22 29.10 -2.59
N VAL A 160 19.43 28.31 -1.84
CA VAL A 160 19.72 26.88 -1.63
C VAL A 160 19.26 26.06 -2.83
N THR A 161 20.19 25.78 -3.74
CA THR A 161 19.92 25.04 -4.99
C THR A 161 20.68 23.71 -5.10
N HIS A 162 21.71 23.52 -4.29
CA HIS A 162 22.63 22.38 -4.39
C HIS A 162 22.27 21.27 -3.40
N THR A 163 22.58 20.02 -3.77
CA THR A 163 22.24 18.80 -3.04
C THR A 163 22.65 18.83 -1.56
N HIS A 164 23.87 19.32 -1.26
CA HIS A 164 24.35 19.34 0.13
C HIS A 164 23.52 20.28 1.03
N GLY A 165 23.15 21.46 0.53
CA GLY A 165 22.29 22.39 1.27
C GLY A 165 20.90 21.82 1.53
N LEU A 166 20.30 21.15 0.52
CA LEU A 166 19.00 20.50 0.67
C LEU A 166 19.05 19.32 1.65
N LEU A 167 20.11 18.50 1.61
CA LEU A 167 20.28 17.40 2.57
C LEU A 167 20.46 17.92 4.01
N LYS A 168 21.13 19.06 4.20
CA LYS A 168 21.26 19.69 5.53
C LYS A 168 19.89 20.14 6.07
N ILE A 169 19.07 20.76 5.22
CA ILE A 169 17.71 21.20 5.60
C ILE A 169 16.88 19.96 5.99
N LEU A 170 16.88 18.93 5.13
CA LEU A 170 16.14 17.70 5.41
C LEU A 170 16.61 17.02 6.70
N ARG A 171 17.93 16.95 6.94
CA ARG A 171 18.46 16.38 8.17
C ARG A 171 17.98 17.13 9.41
N ASN A 172 17.99 18.46 9.39
CA ASN A 172 17.50 19.26 10.50
C ASN A 172 16.01 18.97 10.74
N ALA A 173 15.20 18.97 9.68
CA ALA A 173 13.77 18.65 9.78
C ALA A 173 13.50 17.24 10.37
N VAL A 174 14.33 16.26 10.04
CA VAL A 174 14.21 14.90 10.62
C VAL A 174 14.57 14.92 12.13
N ILE A 175 15.53 15.74 12.54
CA ILE A 175 15.88 15.91 13.94
C ILE A 175 14.76 16.63 14.70
N ASP A 176 14.19 17.69 14.10
CA ASP A 176 13.07 18.43 14.70
C ASP A 176 11.85 17.49 14.88
N LEU A 177 11.52 16.66 13.89
CA LEU A 177 10.48 15.64 14.01
C LEU A 177 10.75 14.64 15.14
N TYR A 178 12.00 14.21 15.29
CA TYR A 178 12.39 13.31 16.37
C TYR A 178 12.24 13.97 17.75
N GLU A 179 12.59 15.23 17.90
CA GLU A 179 12.39 16.01 19.12
C GLU A 179 10.90 16.18 19.46
N GLU A 180 10.03 16.19 18.46
CA GLU A 180 8.57 16.14 18.61
C GLU A 180 8.02 14.73 18.91
N GLY A 181 8.87 13.71 19.03
CA GLY A 181 8.49 12.31 19.25
C GLY A 181 8.03 11.58 18.00
N ARG A 182 8.20 12.14 16.81
CA ARG A 182 7.73 11.57 15.53
C ARG A 182 8.88 11.06 14.68
N LYS A 183 8.63 10.01 13.91
CA LYS A 183 9.57 9.41 12.96
C LYS A 183 9.14 9.68 11.53
N LEU A 184 10.08 10.10 10.68
CA LEU A 184 9.80 10.28 9.24
C LEU A 184 9.68 8.94 8.51
N VAL A 185 8.57 8.74 7.81
CA VAL A 185 8.33 7.58 6.94
C VAL A 185 8.15 8.06 5.51
N LEU A 186 9.14 7.80 4.66
CA LEU A 186 9.09 8.15 3.25
C LEU A 186 8.54 6.98 2.44
N ILE A 187 7.48 7.20 1.71
CA ILE A 187 6.84 6.21 0.84
C ILE A 187 7.07 6.65 -0.61
N PHE A 188 7.87 5.89 -1.33
CA PHE A 188 8.14 6.13 -2.75
C PHE A 188 7.32 5.16 -3.59
N ASP A 189 6.34 5.65 -4.31
CA ASP A 189 5.63 4.86 -5.31
C ASP A 189 6.32 5.00 -6.69
N GLU A 190 6.12 4.02 -7.56
CA GLU A 190 6.71 3.95 -8.91
C GLU A 190 8.25 4.07 -8.94
N CYS A 191 8.93 3.49 -7.94
CA CYS A 191 10.39 3.57 -7.78
C CYS A 191 11.19 3.10 -8.99
N HIS A 192 10.58 2.39 -9.93
CA HIS A 192 11.27 1.98 -11.15
C HIS A 192 11.69 3.16 -12.05
N PHE A 193 11.11 4.36 -11.85
CA PHE A 193 11.55 5.59 -12.49
C PHE A 193 12.76 6.26 -11.81
N LEU A 194 13.12 5.87 -10.58
CA LEU A 194 14.28 6.43 -9.88
C LEU A 194 15.59 6.12 -10.60
N THR A 195 16.41 7.15 -10.77
CA THR A 195 17.78 7.00 -11.30
C THR A 195 18.70 6.39 -10.24
N ALA A 196 19.90 5.93 -10.64
CA ALA A 196 20.92 5.49 -9.69
C ALA A 196 21.30 6.59 -8.68
N GLU A 197 21.33 7.83 -9.13
CA GLU A 197 21.64 9.00 -8.32
C GLU A 197 20.57 9.26 -7.25
N ASN A 198 19.29 9.10 -7.61
CA ASN A 198 18.18 9.22 -6.65
C ASN A 198 18.23 8.11 -5.59
N LEU A 199 18.55 6.89 -6.00
CA LEU A 199 18.74 5.78 -5.07
C LEU A 199 19.90 6.01 -4.10
N HIS A 200 20.97 6.69 -4.52
CA HIS A 200 22.04 7.13 -3.63
C HIS A 200 21.57 8.19 -2.63
N ILE A 201 20.68 9.11 -3.03
CA ILE A 201 20.05 10.08 -2.10
C ILE A 201 19.20 9.35 -1.06
N ILE A 202 18.32 8.42 -1.48
CA ILE A 202 17.49 7.63 -0.55
C ILE A 202 18.38 6.86 0.45
N ARG A 203 19.48 6.25 -0.03
CA ARG A 203 20.47 5.62 0.85
C ARG A 203 21.10 6.61 1.83
N THR A 204 21.37 7.84 1.41
CA THR A 204 21.94 8.89 2.28
C THR A 204 20.95 9.30 3.35
N ILE A 205 19.67 9.47 3.00
CA ILE A 205 18.60 9.77 3.94
C ILE A 205 18.43 8.63 4.94
N SER A 206 18.52 7.36 4.51
CA SER A 206 18.41 6.18 5.38
C SER A 206 19.56 6.05 6.41
N ASN A 207 20.59 6.91 6.32
CA ASN A 207 21.67 7.03 7.29
C ASN A 207 21.45 8.09 8.38
N ILE A 208 20.31 8.80 8.32
CA ILE A 208 19.96 9.74 9.38
C ILE A 208 19.53 8.92 10.60
N GLU A 209 20.40 8.88 11.60
CA GLU A 209 20.25 8.06 12.79
C GLU A 209 20.87 8.73 14.02
N ILE A 210 20.46 8.28 15.18
CA ILE A 210 21.13 8.47 16.47
C ILE A 210 21.68 7.12 16.92
N PRO A 211 22.51 7.03 17.96
CA PRO A 211 23.10 5.76 18.42
C PRO A 211 22.05 4.66 18.66
N GLU A 212 20.86 5.03 19.15
CA GLU A 212 19.82 4.11 19.61
C GLU A 212 18.89 3.63 18.48
N ARG A 213 18.67 4.46 17.43
CA ARG A 213 17.65 4.15 16.42
C ARG A 213 17.79 4.92 15.10
N LYS A 214 17.14 4.38 14.06
CA LYS A 214 16.94 5.09 12.78
C LYS A 214 15.84 6.15 12.92
N LEU A 215 16.11 7.35 12.41
CA LEU A 215 15.13 8.45 12.42
C LEU A 215 14.26 8.48 11.17
N THR A 216 14.60 7.66 10.18
CA THR A 216 13.85 7.57 8.93
C THR A 216 13.63 6.12 8.52
N THR A 217 12.45 5.82 7.95
CA THR A 217 12.18 4.60 7.19
C THR A 217 11.77 4.98 5.78
N SER A 218 12.36 4.32 4.78
CA SER A 218 11.98 4.49 3.37
C SER A 218 11.35 3.22 2.83
N LEU A 219 10.10 3.32 2.39
CA LEU A 219 9.34 2.23 1.78
C LEU A 219 9.31 2.43 0.26
N LEU A 220 9.81 1.45 -0.49
CA LEU A 220 9.91 1.50 -1.94
C LEU A 220 8.86 0.60 -2.58
N PHE A 221 7.98 1.16 -3.39
CA PHE A 221 7.03 0.41 -4.21
C PHE A 221 7.42 0.51 -5.68
N ALA A 222 7.60 -0.63 -6.33
CA ALA A 222 8.12 -0.65 -7.69
C ALA A 222 7.56 -1.82 -8.51
N GLU A 223 7.72 -1.76 -9.83
CA GLU A 223 7.49 -2.92 -10.69
C GLU A 223 8.57 -3.99 -10.51
N SER A 224 8.24 -5.27 -10.79
CA SER A 224 9.14 -6.42 -10.61
C SER A 224 10.47 -6.25 -11.35
N ARG A 225 10.49 -5.54 -12.50
CA ARG A 225 11.72 -5.21 -13.23
C ARG A 225 12.72 -4.39 -12.40
N PHE A 226 12.25 -3.62 -11.43
CA PHE A 226 13.13 -2.86 -10.54
C PHE A 226 13.97 -3.76 -9.64
N ALA A 227 13.39 -4.84 -9.11
CA ALA A 227 14.13 -5.84 -8.35
C ALA A 227 15.25 -6.49 -9.19
N GLN A 228 15.02 -6.71 -10.48
CA GLN A 228 16.04 -7.22 -11.40
C GLN A 228 17.18 -6.19 -11.58
N ARG A 229 16.85 -4.91 -11.78
CA ARG A 229 17.84 -3.82 -11.88
C ARG A 229 18.72 -3.74 -10.63
N LEU A 230 18.15 -3.92 -9.45
CA LEU A 230 18.89 -3.87 -8.18
C LEU A 230 19.86 -5.05 -7.98
N ARG A 231 19.81 -6.10 -8.81
CA ARG A 231 20.79 -7.21 -8.75
C ARG A 231 22.18 -6.81 -9.23
N HIS A 232 22.29 -5.71 -9.98
CA HIS A 232 23.59 -5.22 -10.44
C HIS A 232 24.46 -4.76 -9.26
N SER A 233 25.76 -5.04 -9.30
CA SER A 233 26.71 -4.78 -8.21
C SER A 233 26.77 -3.32 -7.74
N SER A 234 26.51 -2.37 -8.64
CA SER A 234 26.44 -0.94 -8.28
C SER A 234 25.38 -0.61 -7.22
N TYR A 235 24.41 -1.51 -6.99
CA TYR A 235 23.35 -1.35 -5.99
C TYR A 235 23.53 -2.22 -4.73
N ASP A 236 24.65 -2.93 -4.58
CA ASP A 236 24.91 -3.82 -3.44
C ASP A 236 24.73 -3.10 -2.10
N SER A 237 25.27 -1.91 -1.99
CA SER A 237 25.20 -1.10 -0.78
C SER A 237 23.77 -0.66 -0.42
N LEU A 238 22.89 -0.48 -1.42
CA LEU A 238 21.46 -0.21 -1.21
C LEU A 238 20.74 -1.52 -0.86
N ARG A 239 20.99 -2.58 -1.60
CA ARG A 239 20.39 -3.90 -1.43
C ARG A 239 20.66 -4.49 -0.05
N ASN A 240 21.87 -4.30 0.50
CA ASN A 240 22.27 -4.77 1.82
C ASN A 240 21.53 -4.04 2.97
N ARG A 241 20.85 -2.92 2.68
CA ARG A 241 20.03 -2.18 3.64
C ARG A 241 18.54 -2.52 3.55
N MET A 242 18.13 -3.26 2.51
CA MET A 242 16.76 -3.72 2.34
C MET A 242 16.53 -5.01 3.13
N TYR A 243 16.23 -4.88 4.41
CA TYR A 243 15.98 -6.02 5.28
C TYR A 243 14.65 -6.70 5.00
N MET A 244 13.62 -5.92 4.62
CA MET A 244 12.29 -6.43 4.34
C MET A 244 11.96 -6.26 2.86
N LYS A 245 11.51 -7.36 2.26
CA LYS A 245 11.09 -7.39 0.86
C LYS A 245 9.82 -8.20 0.75
N ALA A 246 8.90 -7.72 -0.07
CA ALA A 246 7.69 -8.41 -0.46
C ALA A 246 7.52 -8.37 -1.98
N GLU A 247 6.79 -9.33 -2.51
CA GLU A 247 6.41 -9.35 -3.91
C GLU A 247 4.91 -9.59 -4.02
N LEU A 248 4.21 -8.64 -4.63
CA LEU A 248 2.81 -8.79 -4.99
C LEU A 248 2.71 -9.59 -6.28
N VAL A 249 2.13 -10.76 -6.16
CA VAL A 249 1.85 -11.65 -7.29
C VAL A 249 0.39 -11.46 -7.75
N PRO A 250 0.07 -11.78 -9.02
CA PRO A 250 -1.31 -11.83 -9.49
C PRO A 250 -2.14 -12.78 -8.62
N MET A 251 -3.42 -12.49 -8.48
CA MET A 251 -4.38 -13.31 -7.74
C MET A 251 -4.48 -14.72 -8.33
N SER A 252 -4.68 -15.71 -7.47
CA SER A 252 -5.09 -17.05 -7.88
C SER A 252 -6.50 -17.02 -8.50
N GLU A 253 -6.92 -18.10 -9.14
CA GLU A 253 -8.29 -18.21 -9.69
C GLU A 253 -9.33 -18.06 -8.59
N SER A 254 -9.11 -18.69 -7.42
CA SER A 254 -9.98 -18.58 -6.26
C SER A 254 -10.04 -17.14 -5.74
N ASP A 255 -8.89 -16.49 -5.52
CA ASP A 255 -8.85 -15.11 -5.04
C ASP A 255 -9.52 -14.15 -6.03
N CYS A 256 -9.30 -14.35 -7.33
CA CYS A 256 -9.92 -13.55 -8.38
C CYS A 256 -11.45 -13.66 -8.33
N ALA A 257 -11.99 -14.87 -8.17
CA ALA A 257 -13.42 -15.10 -8.04
C ALA A 257 -14.00 -14.41 -6.80
N GLN A 258 -13.33 -14.55 -5.65
CA GLN A 258 -13.75 -13.89 -4.40
C GLN A 258 -13.62 -12.36 -4.51
N TYR A 259 -12.56 -11.87 -5.11
CA TYR A 259 -12.37 -10.45 -5.38
C TYR A 259 -13.52 -9.83 -6.17
N VAL A 260 -13.95 -10.47 -7.26
CA VAL A 260 -15.08 -9.97 -8.08
C VAL A 260 -16.38 -10.00 -7.27
N LYS A 261 -16.66 -11.09 -6.54
CA LYS A 261 -17.85 -11.22 -5.68
C LYS A 261 -17.85 -10.15 -4.59
N PHE A 262 -16.72 -9.95 -3.90
CA PHE A 262 -16.55 -8.94 -2.87
C PHE A 262 -16.82 -7.52 -3.40
N ARG A 263 -16.27 -7.15 -4.55
CA ARG A 263 -16.50 -5.83 -5.14
C ARG A 263 -17.97 -5.60 -5.49
N CYS A 264 -18.65 -6.61 -6.03
CA CYS A 264 -20.09 -6.53 -6.29
C CYS A 264 -20.89 -6.37 -5.00
N MET A 265 -20.52 -7.08 -3.94
CA MET A 265 -21.15 -6.97 -2.62
C MET A 265 -20.97 -5.58 -2.01
N VAL A 266 -19.77 -5.02 -2.02
CA VAL A 266 -19.50 -3.64 -1.55
C VAL A 266 -20.31 -2.63 -2.33
N ALA A 267 -20.46 -2.82 -3.64
CA ALA A 267 -21.32 -1.99 -4.49
C ALA A 267 -22.83 -2.18 -4.27
N GLY A 268 -23.23 -3.01 -3.30
CA GLY A 268 -24.63 -3.19 -2.88
C GLY A 268 -25.35 -4.35 -3.53
N ARG A 269 -24.69 -5.18 -4.33
CA ARG A 269 -25.30 -6.37 -4.93
C ARG A 269 -25.42 -7.49 -3.90
N THR A 270 -26.65 -8.06 -3.78
CA THR A 270 -26.95 -9.16 -2.83
C THR A 270 -27.08 -10.53 -3.50
N SER A 271 -27.05 -10.57 -4.84
CA SER A 271 -27.14 -11.80 -5.63
C SER A 271 -25.97 -11.91 -6.61
N GLY A 272 -25.69 -13.11 -7.09
CA GLY A 272 -24.62 -13.37 -8.06
C GLY A 272 -24.85 -12.61 -9.38
N LEU A 273 -23.83 -11.92 -9.85
CA LEU A 273 -23.84 -11.17 -11.10
C LEU A 273 -23.03 -11.87 -12.20
N PHE A 274 -22.05 -12.67 -11.81
CA PHE A 274 -21.21 -13.46 -12.71
C PHE A 274 -21.47 -14.96 -12.45
N GLU A 275 -21.54 -15.75 -13.51
CA GLU A 275 -21.51 -17.21 -13.37
C GLU A 275 -20.15 -17.68 -12.84
N ASP A 276 -20.10 -18.80 -12.10
CA ASP A 276 -18.84 -19.30 -11.52
C ASP A 276 -17.80 -19.64 -12.61
N ASN A 277 -18.24 -20.21 -13.73
CA ASN A 277 -17.36 -20.47 -14.88
C ASN A 277 -16.93 -19.17 -15.59
N ALA A 278 -17.72 -18.11 -15.56
CA ALA A 278 -17.34 -16.79 -16.05
C ALA A 278 -16.25 -16.17 -15.19
N LEU A 279 -16.27 -16.38 -13.85
CA LEU A 279 -15.20 -15.94 -12.95
C LEU A 279 -13.86 -16.62 -13.27
N GLY A 280 -13.87 -17.92 -13.59
CA GLY A 280 -12.68 -18.63 -14.10
C GLY A 280 -12.18 -18.06 -15.42
N ALA A 281 -13.08 -17.65 -16.33
CA ALA A 281 -12.71 -16.96 -17.56
C ALA A 281 -12.12 -15.57 -17.28
N VAL A 282 -12.67 -14.80 -16.33
CA VAL A 282 -12.09 -13.51 -15.90
C VAL A 282 -10.64 -13.69 -15.45
N HIS A 283 -10.36 -14.66 -14.59
CA HIS A 283 -8.98 -14.94 -14.16
C HIS A 283 -8.07 -15.27 -15.35
N ARG A 284 -8.49 -16.17 -16.24
CA ARG A 284 -7.72 -16.62 -17.38
C ARG A 284 -7.32 -15.47 -18.33
N TYR A 285 -8.24 -14.56 -18.61
CA TYR A 285 -7.98 -13.45 -19.52
C TYR A 285 -7.30 -12.23 -18.88
N SER A 286 -7.53 -12.00 -17.58
CA SER A 286 -6.90 -10.92 -16.83
C SER A 286 -5.51 -11.27 -16.31
N GLY A 287 -5.16 -12.58 -16.27
CA GLY A 287 -3.95 -13.09 -15.60
C GLY A 287 -3.96 -12.86 -14.09
N GLY A 288 -5.12 -12.67 -13.46
CA GLY A 288 -5.24 -12.39 -12.03
C GLY A 288 -4.74 -11.00 -11.60
N VAL A 289 -4.43 -10.10 -12.53
CA VAL A 289 -3.98 -8.74 -12.24
C VAL A 289 -5.19 -7.86 -11.94
N CYS A 290 -5.28 -7.27 -10.74
CA CYS A 290 -6.45 -6.52 -10.26
C CYS A 290 -6.98 -5.47 -11.26
N ARG A 291 -6.09 -4.68 -11.86
CA ARG A 291 -6.47 -3.68 -12.88
C ARG A 291 -7.12 -4.32 -14.10
N ASN A 292 -6.57 -5.43 -14.59
CA ASN A 292 -7.13 -6.13 -15.74
C ASN A 292 -8.47 -6.79 -15.39
N VAL A 293 -8.59 -7.37 -14.19
CA VAL A 293 -9.86 -7.91 -13.66
C VAL A 293 -10.92 -6.81 -13.66
N ASN A 294 -10.61 -5.65 -13.08
CA ASN A 294 -11.53 -4.52 -13.05
C ASN A 294 -11.94 -4.07 -14.46
N LYS A 295 -10.98 -3.89 -15.36
CA LYS A 295 -11.24 -3.50 -16.75
C LYS A 295 -12.13 -4.50 -17.45
N LEU A 296 -11.83 -5.78 -17.34
CA LEU A 296 -12.60 -6.85 -17.99
C LEU A 296 -14.02 -6.94 -17.43
N CYS A 297 -14.18 -6.93 -16.11
CA CYS A 297 -15.51 -6.98 -15.47
C CYS A 297 -16.34 -5.74 -15.81
N MET A 298 -15.73 -4.55 -15.84
CA MET A 298 -16.42 -3.32 -16.24
C MET A 298 -16.92 -3.39 -17.68
N LEU A 299 -16.07 -3.85 -18.62
CA LEU A 299 -16.47 -4.04 -20.03
C LEU A 299 -17.58 -5.07 -20.15
N ALA A 300 -17.50 -6.17 -19.39
CA ALA A 300 -18.54 -7.20 -19.41
C ALA A 300 -19.88 -6.70 -18.88
N LEU A 301 -19.90 -5.89 -17.83
CA LEU A 301 -21.14 -5.26 -17.35
C LEU A 301 -21.72 -4.28 -18.36
N MET A 302 -20.89 -3.46 -19.00
CA MET A 302 -21.35 -2.52 -20.04
C MET A 302 -21.94 -3.25 -21.24
N GLU A 303 -21.25 -4.26 -21.76
CA GLU A 303 -21.71 -5.06 -22.87
C GLU A 303 -22.97 -5.88 -22.52
N GLY A 304 -23.01 -6.44 -21.29
CA GLY A 304 -24.18 -7.13 -20.77
C GLY A 304 -25.40 -6.20 -20.67
N PHE A 305 -25.22 -4.98 -20.17
CA PHE A 305 -26.30 -3.98 -20.14
C PHE A 305 -26.84 -3.65 -21.52
N MET A 306 -25.98 -3.45 -22.53
CA MET A 306 -26.39 -3.21 -23.91
C MET A 306 -27.19 -4.39 -24.51
N ARG A 307 -26.88 -5.61 -24.04
CA ARG A 307 -27.55 -6.85 -24.49
C ARG A 307 -28.73 -7.28 -23.60
N ARG A 308 -29.01 -6.50 -22.55
CA ARG A 308 -30.02 -6.86 -21.54
C ARG A 308 -29.75 -8.21 -20.86
N SER A 309 -28.48 -8.55 -20.65
CA SER A 309 -28.08 -9.73 -19.93
C SER A 309 -27.94 -9.40 -18.43
N VAL A 310 -28.77 -9.98 -17.60
CA VAL A 310 -28.76 -9.77 -16.13
C VAL A 310 -27.64 -10.54 -15.44
N VAL A 311 -27.08 -11.55 -16.09
CA VAL A 311 -25.99 -12.40 -15.61
C VAL A 311 -24.88 -12.39 -16.65
N ILE A 312 -23.65 -12.30 -16.17
CA ILE A 312 -22.45 -12.30 -17.01
C ILE A 312 -21.96 -13.74 -17.15
N ASP A 313 -22.00 -14.24 -18.37
CA ASP A 313 -21.59 -15.59 -18.77
C ASP A 313 -20.20 -15.63 -19.43
N VAL A 314 -19.68 -16.82 -19.71
CA VAL A 314 -18.37 -17.02 -20.35
C VAL A 314 -18.30 -16.36 -21.74
N PRO A 315 -19.26 -16.54 -22.66
CA PRO A 315 -19.24 -15.93 -23.98
C PRO A 315 -19.13 -14.39 -23.94
N LEU A 316 -19.74 -13.77 -22.95
CA LEU A 316 -19.66 -12.31 -22.75
C LEU A 316 -18.25 -11.88 -22.29
N ILE A 317 -17.63 -12.63 -21.36
CA ILE A 317 -16.25 -12.38 -20.93
C ILE A 317 -15.29 -12.55 -22.11
N GLU A 318 -15.41 -13.63 -22.89
CA GLU A 318 -14.54 -13.90 -24.06
C GLU A 318 -14.60 -12.77 -25.10
N ARG A 319 -15.77 -12.26 -25.35
CA ARG A 319 -15.97 -11.12 -26.25
C ARG A 319 -15.27 -9.86 -25.75
N CYS A 320 -15.40 -9.56 -24.45
CA CYS A 320 -14.79 -8.38 -23.84
C CYS A 320 -13.27 -8.52 -23.71
N ALA A 321 -12.77 -9.74 -23.55
CA ALA A 321 -11.33 -10.02 -23.45
C ALA A 321 -10.55 -9.62 -24.72
N ALA A 322 -11.19 -9.62 -25.86
CA ALA A 322 -10.58 -9.15 -27.12
C ALA A 322 -10.31 -7.62 -27.12
N LEU A 323 -10.85 -6.88 -26.13
CA LEU A 323 -10.70 -5.43 -25.97
C LEU A 323 -9.71 -5.03 -24.86
N LEU A 324 -9.13 -6.02 -24.15
CA LEU A 324 -8.10 -5.80 -23.13
C LEU A 324 -6.76 -5.38 -23.75
#